data_41ab43816df4c6ff0038ad37f1eb15fe
#
_entry.id   41ab43816df4c6ff0038ad37f1eb15fe
#
_cell.length_a   1.000
_cell.length_b   1.000
_cell.length_c   1.000
_cell.angle_alpha   90.00
_cell.angle_beta   90.00
_cell.angle_gamma   90.00
#
_symmetry.space_group_name_H-M   'P 1'
#
loop_
_entity.id
_entity.type
_entity.pdbx_description
1 polymer ?
#
loop_
_entity_poly.entity_id
_entity_poly.type
_entity_poly.pdbx_seq_one_letter_code
_entity_poly.pdbx_strand_id
1 'polypeptide(L)'
;MLAGSGCTPRTVRFYEREGLLRATRTRGGHRAFSPTELDRLNFIVALREAGWSLEEIAELLAVRGAAASDRDACLQLERTLGARLGELERKLDVLTRLRSDLEGTRKALAVCRDCTQAAPDRACCLGCTRLPEPTELPRGFRLTWRGEG
;
A
#
# COMPACT_ATOMS: atom_id res chain seq x y z
N MET A 1 -20.32 -0.31 -16.35
CA MET A 1 -20.13 -1.45 -15.42
C MET A 1 -18.67 -1.63 -14.99
N LEU A 2 -17.93 -0.56 -14.76
CA LEU A 2 -16.61 -0.56 -14.11
C LEU A 2 -16.67 0.27 -12.81
N ALA A 3 -17.88 0.57 -12.35
CA ALA A 3 -18.12 1.31 -11.13
C ALA A 3 -17.79 0.42 -9.93
N GLY A 4 -16.61 0.57 -9.37
CA GLY A 4 -16.14 -0.13 -8.18
C GLY A 4 -14.70 -0.61 -8.21
N SER A 5 -14.09 -0.83 -9.39
CA SER A 5 -12.73 -1.36 -9.48
C SER A 5 -11.63 -0.29 -9.57
N GLY A 6 -11.97 1.00 -9.62
CA GLY A 6 -10.99 2.08 -9.83
C GLY A 6 -10.22 2.01 -11.17
N CYS A 7 -10.54 1.04 -12.03
CA CYS A 7 -9.84 0.81 -13.28
C CYS A 7 -10.44 1.59 -14.45
N THR A 8 -9.56 2.18 -15.27
CA THR A 8 -9.96 2.79 -16.54
C THR A 8 -10.21 1.71 -17.61
N PRO A 9 -11.05 1.98 -18.62
CA PRO A 9 -11.21 1.08 -19.77
C PRO A 9 -9.89 0.74 -20.48
N ARG A 10 -8.93 1.64 -20.45
CA ARG A 10 -7.57 1.44 -20.99
C ARG A 10 -6.80 0.38 -20.20
N THR A 11 -6.87 0.44 -18.86
CA THR A 11 -6.22 -0.52 -17.97
C THR A 11 -6.80 -1.93 -18.16
N VAL A 12 -8.12 -2.05 -18.27
CA VAL A 12 -8.78 -3.35 -18.51
C VAL A 12 -8.38 -3.96 -19.86
N ARG A 13 -8.31 -3.15 -20.92
CA ARG A 13 -7.82 -3.61 -22.25
C ARG A 13 -6.35 -4.03 -22.21
N PHE A 14 -5.56 -3.36 -21.40
CA PHE A 14 -4.17 -3.73 -21.18
C PHE A 14 -4.07 -5.11 -20.51
N TYR A 15 -4.81 -5.35 -19.42
CA TYR A 15 -4.83 -6.66 -18.76
C TYR A 15 -5.38 -7.79 -19.65
N GLU A 16 -6.36 -7.49 -20.51
CA GLU A 16 -6.85 -8.43 -21.52
C GLU A 16 -5.74 -8.81 -22.52
N ARG A 17 -4.97 -7.84 -23.00
CA ARG A 17 -3.86 -8.05 -23.92
C ARG A 17 -2.72 -8.86 -23.30
N GLU A 18 -2.43 -8.62 -22.02
CA GLU A 18 -1.44 -9.37 -21.23
C GLU A 18 -1.96 -10.76 -20.79
N GLY A 19 -3.18 -11.16 -21.21
CA GLY A 19 -3.74 -12.47 -20.89
C GLY A 19 -4.21 -12.63 -19.44
N LEU A 20 -4.19 -11.55 -18.66
CA LEU A 20 -4.63 -11.57 -17.26
C LEU A 20 -6.15 -11.60 -17.11
N LEU A 21 -6.89 -11.14 -18.12
CA LEU A 21 -8.36 -11.11 -18.16
C LEU A 21 -8.87 -11.69 -19.48
N ARG A 22 -10.07 -12.26 -19.45
CA ARG A 22 -10.76 -12.79 -20.61
C ARG A 22 -12.11 -12.09 -20.80
N ALA A 23 -12.23 -11.35 -21.90
CA ALA A 23 -13.51 -10.76 -22.29
C ALA A 23 -14.25 -11.70 -23.24
N THR A 24 -15.58 -11.78 -23.07
CA THR A 24 -16.50 -12.29 -24.07
C THR A 24 -17.05 -11.14 -24.90
N ARG A 25 -17.54 -11.41 -26.10
CA ARG A 25 -18.24 -10.39 -26.91
C ARG A 25 -19.74 -10.65 -26.87
N THR A 26 -20.49 -9.59 -26.61
CA THR A 26 -21.96 -9.65 -26.76
C THR A 26 -22.35 -9.71 -28.24
N ARG A 27 -23.62 -10.02 -28.53
CA ARG A 27 -24.17 -9.98 -29.91
C ARG A 27 -23.98 -8.61 -30.59
N GLY A 28 -23.91 -7.53 -29.82
CA GLY A 28 -23.62 -6.18 -30.33
C GLY A 28 -22.13 -5.82 -30.42
N GLY A 29 -21.20 -6.79 -30.33
CA GLY A 29 -19.75 -6.58 -30.47
C GLY A 29 -19.08 -5.92 -29.25
N HIS A 30 -19.83 -5.57 -28.19
CA HIS A 30 -19.27 -4.98 -26.96
C HIS A 30 -18.59 -6.04 -26.09
N ARG A 31 -17.50 -5.62 -25.41
CA ARG A 31 -16.83 -6.46 -24.41
C ARG A 31 -17.73 -6.66 -23.19
N ALA A 32 -17.87 -7.91 -22.78
CA ALA A 32 -18.54 -8.31 -21.56
C ALA A 32 -17.59 -9.16 -20.72
N PHE A 33 -17.62 -8.97 -19.41
CA PHE A 33 -16.85 -9.76 -18.47
C PHE A 33 -17.82 -10.54 -17.58
N SER A 34 -17.51 -11.82 -17.34
CA SER A 34 -18.28 -12.62 -16.39
C SER A 34 -18.06 -12.10 -14.95
N PRO A 35 -18.93 -12.44 -13.99
CA PRO A 35 -18.70 -12.14 -12.58
C PRO A 35 -17.33 -12.62 -12.10
N THR A 36 -16.90 -13.82 -12.49
CA THR A 36 -15.57 -14.37 -12.15
C THR A 36 -14.42 -13.53 -12.72
N GLU A 37 -14.56 -12.98 -13.92
CA GLU A 37 -13.54 -12.09 -14.50
C GLU A 37 -13.52 -10.72 -13.80
N LEU A 38 -14.65 -10.26 -13.27
CA LEU A 38 -14.69 -9.04 -12.44
C LEU A 38 -14.00 -9.28 -11.09
N ASP A 39 -14.23 -10.41 -10.44
CA ASP A 39 -13.52 -10.78 -9.21
C ASP A 39 -12.02 -10.91 -9.46
N ARG A 40 -11.63 -11.51 -10.60
CA ARG A 40 -10.25 -11.60 -11.04
C ARG A 40 -9.63 -10.22 -11.26
N LEU A 41 -10.35 -9.29 -11.89
CA LEU A 41 -9.91 -7.90 -12.04
C LEU A 41 -9.67 -7.23 -10.69
N ASN A 42 -10.62 -7.34 -9.76
CA ASN A 42 -10.51 -6.76 -8.42
C ASN A 42 -9.29 -7.33 -7.67
N PHE A 43 -9.04 -8.62 -7.80
CA PHE A 43 -7.87 -9.26 -7.21
C PHE A 43 -6.56 -8.75 -7.82
N ILE A 44 -6.47 -8.62 -9.15
CA ILE A 44 -5.31 -8.04 -9.85
C ILE A 44 -5.05 -6.61 -9.37
N VAL A 45 -6.10 -5.79 -9.23
CA VAL A 45 -5.98 -4.41 -8.76
C VAL A 45 -5.43 -4.38 -7.34
N ALA A 46 -5.98 -5.17 -6.43
CA ALA A 46 -5.49 -5.25 -5.04
C ALA A 46 -4.02 -5.67 -4.96
N LEU A 47 -3.59 -6.64 -5.77
CA LEU A 47 -2.19 -7.04 -5.85
C LEU A 47 -1.29 -5.91 -6.37
N ARG A 48 -1.75 -5.17 -7.39
CA ARG A 48 -1.02 -4.00 -7.92
C ARG A 48 -0.89 -2.89 -6.89
N GLU A 49 -1.94 -2.59 -6.14
CA GLU A 49 -1.92 -1.62 -5.03
C GLU A 49 -0.99 -2.06 -3.90
N ALA A 50 -0.89 -3.37 -3.65
CA ALA A 50 0.08 -3.95 -2.72
C ALA A 50 1.53 -3.97 -3.24
N GLY A 51 1.76 -3.52 -4.50
CA GLY A 51 3.08 -3.35 -5.11
C GLY A 51 3.60 -4.55 -5.88
N TRP A 52 2.74 -5.51 -6.25
CA TRP A 52 3.15 -6.62 -7.13
C TRP A 52 3.38 -6.15 -8.56
N SER A 53 4.37 -6.70 -9.23
CA SER A 53 4.57 -6.51 -10.68
C SER A 53 3.51 -7.29 -11.46
N LEU A 54 3.37 -6.97 -12.75
CA LEU A 54 2.44 -7.70 -13.62
C LEU A 54 2.93 -9.13 -13.89
N GLU A 55 4.24 -9.30 -13.97
CA GLU A 55 4.90 -10.58 -14.14
C GLU A 55 4.59 -11.51 -12.95
N GLU A 56 4.77 -11.00 -11.73
CA GLU A 56 4.45 -11.75 -10.50
C GLU A 56 2.97 -12.15 -10.42
N ILE A 57 2.08 -11.26 -10.86
CA ILE A 57 0.64 -11.55 -10.90
C ILE A 57 0.34 -12.61 -11.98
N ALA A 58 0.96 -12.52 -13.15
CA ALA A 58 0.79 -13.50 -14.23
C ALA A 58 1.28 -14.89 -13.78
N GLU A 59 2.46 -14.96 -13.16
CA GLU A 59 3.01 -16.19 -12.61
C GLU A 59 2.08 -16.81 -11.57
N LEU A 60 1.60 -16.00 -10.59
CA LEU A 60 0.66 -16.46 -9.57
C LEU A 60 -0.60 -17.07 -10.18
N LEU A 61 -1.20 -16.39 -11.17
CA LEU A 61 -2.42 -16.83 -11.82
C LEU A 61 -2.23 -18.03 -12.75
N ALA A 62 -0.99 -18.30 -13.20
CA ALA A 62 -0.63 -19.41 -14.06
C ALA A 62 -0.14 -20.66 -13.32
N VAL A 63 0.14 -20.58 -12.01
CA VAL A 63 0.77 -21.68 -11.21
C VAL A 63 0.10 -23.03 -11.46
N ARG A 64 -1.24 -23.10 -11.40
CA ARG A 64 -1.97 -24.36 -11.57
C ARG A 64 -1.82 -24.96 -12.97
N GLY A 65 -1.78 -24.12 -13.99
CA GLY A 65 -1.61 -24.58 -15.39
C GLY A 65 -0.18 -24.96 -15.75
N ALA A 66 0.80 -24.47 -15.01
CA ALA A 66 2.23 -24.72 -15.26
C ALA A 66 2.80 -25.89 -14.43
N ALA A 67 2.13 -26.28 -13.35
CA ALA A 67 2.61 -27.32 -12.44
C ALA A 67 2.40 -28.74 -13.00
N ALA A 68 3.28 -29.66 -12.61
CA ALA A 68 3.21 -31.06 -13.04
C ALA A 68 2.01 -31.82 -12.40
N SER A 69 1.55 -31.37 -11.25
CA SER A 69 0.38 -31.92 -10.57
C SER A 69 -0.33 -30.84 -9.74
N ASP A 70 -1.62 -31.09 -9.40
CA ASP A 70 -2.37 -30.20 -8.50
C ASP A 70 -1.70 -30.08 -7.11
N ARG A 71 -1.04 -31.13 -6.64
CA ARG A 71 -0.26 -31.09 -5.38
C ARG A 71 0.91 -30.14 -5.49
N ASP A 72 1.67 -30.21 -6.58
CA ASP A 72 2.83 -29.31 -6.80
C ASP A 72 2.37 -27.87 -6.94
N ALA A 73 1.26 -27.64 -7.65
CA ALA A 73 0.63 -26.32 -7.74
C ALA A 73 0.25 -25.76 -6.36
N CYS A 74 -0.39 -26.56 -5.51
CA CYS A 74 -0.78 -26.16 -4.16
C CYS A 74 0.46 -25.78 -3.32
N LEU A 75 1.48 -26.63 -3.32
CA LEU A 75 2.72 -26.38 -2.56
C LEU A 75 3.47 -25.13 -3.04
N GLN A 76 3.52 -24.91 -4.35
CA GLN A 76 4.14 -23.73 -4.92
C GLN A 76 3.36 -22.46 -4.56
N LEU A 77 2.03 -22.50 -4.70
CA LEU A 77 1.15 -21.39 -4.38
C LEU A 77 1.23 -21.03 -2.89
N GLU A 78 1.20 -22.01 -2.00
CA GLU A 78 1.33 -21.83 -0.55
C GLU A 78 2.64 -21.14 -0.19
N ARG A 79 3.78 -21.57 -0.76
CA ARG A 79 5.08 -20.92 -0.52
C ARG A 79 5.09 -19.48 -1.02
N THR A 80 4.59 -19.22 -2.23
CA THR A 80 4.55 -17.88 -2.82
C THR A 80 3.69 -16.96 -1.97
N LEU A 81 2.48 -17.38 -1.58
CA LEU A 81 1.59 -16.60 -0.76
C LEU A 81 2.15 -16.38 0.65
N GLY A 82 2.78 -17.41 1.26
CA GLY A 82 3.41 -17.28 2.58
C GLY A 82 4.54 -16.26 2.58
N ALA A 83 5.42 -16.26 1.57
CA ALA A 83 6.47 -15.26 1.43
C ALA A 83 5.92 -13.85 1.31
N ARG A 84 4.86 -13.66 0.50
CA ARG A 84 4.22 -12.35 0.30
C ARG A 84 3.47 -11.85 1.52
N LEU A 85 2.80 -12.74 2.25
CA LEU A 85 2.18 -12.39 3.54
C LEU A 85 3.22 -11.85 4.51
N GLY A 86 4.36 -12.53 4.66
CA GLY A 86 5.45 -12.04 5.51
C GLY A 86 6.03 -10.69 5.06
N GLU A 87 6.07 -10.39 3.76
CA GLU A 87 6.46 -9.06 3.27
C GLU A 87 5.43 -7.97 3.63
N LEU A 88 4.14 -8.28 3.49
CA LEU A 88 3.05 -7.38 3.84
C LEU A 88 3.02 -7.09 5.34
N GLU A 89 3.21 -8.09 6.18
CA GLU A 89 3.30 -7.93 7.63
C GLU A 89 4.43 -6.99 8.02
N ARG A 90 5.63 -7.17 7.44
CA ARG A 90 6.76 -6.26 7.68
C ARG A 90 6.46 -4.82 7.24
N LYS A 91 5.79 -4.63 6.10
CA LYS A 91 5.37 -3.29 5.63
C LYS A 91 4.35 -2.68 6.58
N LEU A 92 3.37 -3.45 7.06
CA LEU A 92 2.38 -2.98 8.03
C LEU A 92 3.02 -2.53 9.34
N ASP A 93 4.02 -3.25 9.83
CA ASP A 93 4.77 -2.87 11.04
C ASP A 93 5.50 -1.52 10.86
N VAL A 94 6.17 -1.35 9.72
CA VAL A 94 6.85 -0.08 9.41
C VAL A 94 5.85 1.07 9.31
N LEU A 95 4.75 0.89 8.59
CA LEU A 95 3.71 1.91 8.42
C LEU A 95 3.02 2.25 9.74
N THR A 96 2.79 1.26 10.59
CA THR A 96 2.18 1.45 11.92
C THR A 96 3.08 2.30 12.81
N ARG A 97 4.39 2.02 12.84
CA ARG A 97 5.38 2.83 13.58
C ARG A 97 5.47 4.25 13.03
N LEU A 98 5.54 4.39 11.71
CA LEU A 98 5.56 5.71 11.07
C LEU A 98 4.31 6.52 11.38
N ARG A 99 3.13 5.90 11.29
CA ARG A 99 1.87 6.56 11.65
C ARG A 99 1.89 7.07 13.08
N SER A 100 2.33 6.24 14.04
CA SER A 100 2.43 6.62 15.44
C SER A 100 3.37 7.82 15.65
N ASP A 101 4.54 7.82 14.99
CA ASP A 101 5.50 8.90 15.06
C ASP A 101 4.94 10.20 14.46
N LEU A 102 4.26 10.13 13.32
CA LEU A 102 3.61 11.28 12.69
C LEU A 102 2.46 11.84 13.53
N GLU A 103 1.64 10.98 14.13
CA GLU A 103 0.56 11.40 15.03
C GLU A 103 1.11 12.09 16.28
N GLY A 104 2.17 11.53 16.87
CA GLY A 104 2.88 12.13 18.00
C GLY A 104 3.48 13.47 17.63
N THR A 105 4.14 13.57 16.48
CA THR A 105 4.71 14.82 15.93
C THR A 105 3.62 15.88 15.76
N ARG A 106 2.48 15.52 15.20
CA ARG A 106 1.33 16.42 15.03
C ARG A 106 0.79 16.93 16.38
N LYS A 107 0.73 16.06 17.40
CA LYS A 107 0.32 16.44 18.77
C LYS A 107 1.31 17.41 19.40
N ALA A 108 2.61 17.16 19.27
CA ALA A 108 3.65 18.06 19.78
C ALA A 108 3.61 19.44 19.09
N LEU A 109 3.41 19.47 17.75
CA LEU A 109 3.25 20.72 17.01
C LEU A 109 2.00 21.51 17.43
N ALA A 110 0.92 20.84 17.84
CA ALA A 110 -0.27 21.52 18.31
C ALA A 110 0.00 22.36 19.59
N VAL A 111 0.90 21.91 20.46
CA VAL A 111 1.35 22.67 21.63
C VAL A 111 2.10 23.94 21.21
N CYS A 112 2.88 23.88 20.14
CA CYS A 112 3.66 25.01 19.62
C CYS A 112 2.81 26.03 18.86
N ARG A 113 1.66 25.62 18.30
CA ARG A 113 0.77 26.51 17.52
C ARG A 113 0.30 27.74 18.34
N ASP A 114 0.08 27.54 19.63
CA ASP A 114 -0.39 28.60 20.55
C ASP A 114 0.76 29.22 21.33
N CYS A 115 2.00 29.09 20.83
CA CYS A 115 3.18 29.72 21.44
C CYS A 115 3.21 31.22 21.10
N THR A 116 3.26 32.05 22.12
CA THR A 116 3.30 33.51 22.01
C THR A 116 4.74 34.08 21.99
N GLN A 117 5.74 33.24 22.02
CA GLN A 117 7.14 33.64 21.92
C GLN A 117 7.45 34.19 20.55
N ALA A 118 7.73 35.49 20.47
CA ALA A 118 7.82 36.24 19.22
C ALA A 118 9.12 36.08 18.41
N ALA A 119 10.08 35.29 18.89
CA ALA A 119 11.36 35.15 18.23
C ALA A 119 11.53 33.80 17.53
N PRO A 120 12.05 33.76 16.29
CA PRO A 120 12.43 32.50 15.63
C PRO A 120 13.72 31.92 16.25
N ASP A 121 13.97 32.19 17.50
CA ASP A 121 15.14 31.66 18.21
C ASP A 121 14.88 30.18 18.55
N ARG A 122 15.59 29.31 17.87
CA ARG A 122 15.57 27.85 18.14
C ARG A 122 15.92 27.53 19.61
N ALA A 123 16.68 28.39 20.28
CA ALA A 123 17.02 28.26 21.69
C ALA A 123 15.78 28.25 22.61
N CYS A 124 14.74 29.00 22.27
CA CYS A 124 13.47 28.98 22.99
C CYS A 124 12.79 27.60 22.98
N CYS A 125 12.87 26.88 21.89
CA CYS A 125 12.26 25.54 21.74
C CYS A 125 13.06 24.45 22.47
N LEU A 126 14.37 24.66 22.70
CA LEU A 126 15.22 23.69 23.40
C LEU A 126 14.90 23.63 24.91
N GLY A 127 14.52 24.76 25.51
CA GLY A 127 14.16 24.89 26.95
C GLY A 127 12.65 25.01 27.18
N CYS A 128 11.79 24.67 26.25
CA CYS A 128 10.36 24.87 26.36
C CYS A 128 9.72 23.94 27.40
N THR A 129 9.21 24.53 28.49
CA THR A 129 8.53 23.79 29.56
C THR A 129 7.15 23.24 29.19
N ARG A 130 6.60 23.63 28.05
CA ARG A 130 5.31 23.12 27.52
C ARG A 130 5.46 21.80 26.76
N LEU A 131 6.67 21.45 26.35
CA LEU A 131 7.00 20.22 25.68
C LEU A 131 7.56 19.19 26.68
N PRO A 132 7.34 17.89 26.46
CA PRO A 132 8.00 16.86 27.27
C PRO A 132 9.52 16.88 27.05
N GLU A 133 10.23 16.12 27.86
CA GLU A 133 11.67 15.96 27.74
C GLU A 133 12.09 15.56 26.32
N PRO A 134 13.25 16.01 25.84
CA PRO A 134 13.72 15.77 24.49
C PRO A 134 13.68 14.28 24.07
N THR A 135 13.99 13.39 25.00
CA THR A 135 14.00 11.94 24.78
C THR A 135 12.61 11.34 24.58
N GLU A 136 11.58 11.99 25.09
CA GLU A 136 10.17 11.56 24.99
C GLU A 136 9.47 12.14 23.76
N LEU A 137 10.11 13.10 23.09
CA LEU A 137 9.55 13.70 21.88
C LEU A 137 9.60 12.74 20.71
N PRO A 138 8.53 12.69 19.87
CA PRO A 138 8.51 11.90 18.67
C PRO A 138 9.68 12.23 17.73
N ARG A 139 10.23 11.21 17.10
CA ARG A 139 11.37 11.35 16.20
C ARG A 139 11.12 12.39 15.10
N GLY A 140 9.94 12.37 14.49
CA GLY A 140 9.56 13.33 13.47
C GLY A 140 9.62 14.77 13.98
N PHE A 141 9.16 15.04 15.21
CA PHE A 141 9.24 16.37 15.82
C PHE A 141 10.70 16.81 16.05
N ARG A 142 11.55 15.95 16.60
CA ARG A 142 12.97 16.25 16.84
C ARG A 142 13.69 16.60 15.55
N LEU A 143 13.51 15.80 14.49
CA LEU A 143 14.20 15.99 13.21
C LEU A 143 13.68 17.20 12.41
N THR A 144 12.36 17.44 12.42
CA THR A 144 11.77 18.49 11.57
C THR A 144 11.68 19.85 12.26
N TRP A 145 11.40 19.87 13.56
CA TRP A 145 11.15 21.10 14.29
C TRP A 145 12.36 21.57 15.11
N ARG A 146 13.03 20.67 15.81
CA ARG A 146 14.25 21.01 16.58
C ARG A 146 15.51 21.06 15.72
N GLY A 147 15.53 20.41 14.57
CA GLY A 147 16.70 20.38 13.69
C GLY A 147 17.88 19.61 14.29
N GLU A 148 17.59 18.61 15.11
CA GLU A 148 18.58 17.65 15.60
C GLU A 148 18.91 16.66 14.46
N GLY A 149 19.90 16.99 13.65
CA GLY A 149 20.44 16.18 12.57
C GLY A 149 21.94 16.29 12.53
#